data_afe8212c1eb9e17cd6557be529cb1105
#
_entry.id   afe8212c1eb9e17cd6557be529cb1105
#
_cell.length_a   1.000
_cell.length_b   1.000
_cell.length_c   1.000
_cell.angle_alpha   90.00
_cell.angle_beta   90.00
_cell.angle_gamma   90.00
#
_symmetry.space_group_name_H-M   'P 1'
#
loop_
_entity.id
_entity.type
_entity.pdbx_description
1 polymer ?
#
loop_
_entity_poly.entity_id
_entity_poly.type
_entity_poly.pdbx_seq_one_letter_code
_entity_poly.pdbx_strand_id
1 'polypeptide(L)'
;MIQQLSIKNFKSVKDLQVSCKKLNVFIGEPNSGKSNIIEALSLQSQNTMGKELNKEMFRYKTIGNLFYDFNINTPIEVNTGEICTVLKYAVRENQFHYFLDANKEKHENISHEGNASQSGLLGSTNVHFYEYKRLRSFQNSYMPHLSVPFGENIPTLLLSNPDLKKWVSELFRSFGYKLMLKPVEGEMSMTKEVDEELYEYPFFSISETLQRLIFYSLAIKSNKKSVLLFDEPESNMFPFYIKDIAERITEDKTNQFFISTHNPYMLGSLLEKSNKNDIAVYIVKMENYQTVAKLCNQKQIEELISLGSGLFFNLDNL
;
A
#
# COMPACT_ATOMS: atom_id res chain seq x y z
N MET A 1 -0.39 16.73 3.10
CA MET A 1 0.33 15.95 2.04
C MET A 1 1.82 16.01 2.32
N ILE A 2 2.48 14.86 2.27
CA ILE A 2 3.93 14.72 2.45
C ILE A 2 4.65 15.46 1.31
N GLN A 3 5.54 16.39 1.65
CA GLN A 3 6.36 17.13 0.69
C GLN A 3 7.75 16.52 0.52
N GLN A 4 8.26 15.93 1.60
CA GLN A 4 9.55 15.25 1.62
C GLN A 4 9.42 13.97 2.44
N LEU A 5 10.11 12.93 1.99
CA LEU A 5 10.25 11.66 2.69
C LEU A 5 11.74 11.39 2.91
N SER A 6 12.11 11.15 4.16
CA SER A 6 13.44 10.68 4.54
C SER A 6 13.32 9.33 5.25
N ILE A 7 14.10 8.35 4.83
CA ILE A 7 14.17 7.00 5.41
C ILE A 7 15.62 6.69 5.74
N LYS A 8 15.89 6.27 6.98
CA LYS A 8 17.22 5.86 7.41
C LYS A 8 17.20 4.49 8.04
N ASN A 9 18.25 3.72 7.75
CA ASN A 9 18.57 2.44 8.38
C ASN A 9 17.47 1.37 8.29
N PHE A 10 16.67 1.34 7.20
CA PHE A 10 15.60 0.38 7.03
C PHE A 10 15.89 -0.63 5.90
N LYS A 11 16.04 -1.92 6.22
CA LYS A 11 16.33 -3.02 5.28
C LYS A 11 17.47 -2.66 4.31
N SER A 12 17.20 -2.52 3.01
CA SER A 12 18.20 -2.10 2.02
C SER A 12 18.35 -0.57 1.91
N VAL A 13 17.54 0.20 2.63
CA VAL A 13 17.60 1.68 2.61
C VAL A 13 18.50 2.15 3.76
N LYS A 14 19.72 2.56 3.43
CA LYS A 14 20.67 3.12 4.40
C LYS A 14 20.35 4.58 4.74
N ASP A 15 20.24 5.41 3.71
CA ASP A 15 19.82 6.82 3.80
C ASP A 15 19.18 7.23 2.47
N LEU A 16 17.92 7.61 2.50
CA LEU A 16 17.15 8.00 1.33
C LEU A 16 16.39 9.29 1.62
N GLN A 17 16.46 10.25 0.70
CA GLN A 17 15.65 11.46 0.74
C GLN A 17 15.01 11.68 -0.62
N VAL A 18 13.69 11.88 -0.65
CA VAL A 18 12.93 12.13 -1.88
C VAL A 18 11.92 13.26 -1.67
N SER A 19 11.79 14.11 -2.70
CA SER A 19 10.75 15.15 -2.77
C SER A 19 9.45 14.53 -3.26
N CYS A 20 8.34 14.79 -2.58
CA CYS A 20 7.07 14.13 -2.86
C CYS A 20 6.08 15.05 -3.57
N LYS A 21 5.29 14.46 -4.44
CA LYS A 21 4.14 15.08 -5.11
C LYS A 21 2.84 14.37 -4.72
N LYS A 22 1.76 14.71 -5.37
CA LYS A 22 0.47 14.03 -5.18
C LYS A 22 0.54 12.54 -5.53
N LEU A 23 1.23 12.19 -6.60
CA LEU A 23 1.47 10.82 -7.04
C LEU A 23 2.98 10.57 -7.11
N ASN A 24 3.47 9.60 -6.34
CA ASN A 24 4.87 9.20 -6.25
C ASN A 24 4.99 7.75 -6.71
N VAL A 25 5.70 7.51 -7.80
CA VAL A 25 5.83 6.20 -8.42
C VAL A 25 7.28 5.75 -8.38
N PHE A 26 7.52 4.59 -7.78
CA PHE A 26 8.84 3.96 -7.68
C PHE A 26 8.91 2.80 -8.68
N ILE A 27 9.79 2.93 -9.66
CA ILE A 27 10.04 1.92 -10.70
C ILE A 27 11.47 1.38 -10.60
N GLY A 28 11.70 0.18 -11.07
CA GLY A 28 13.05 -0.41 -11.07
C GLY A 28 12.98 -1.93 -11.18
N GLU A 29 14.14 -2.54 -11.28
CA GLU A 29 14.30 -3.98 -11.35
C GLU A 29 13.82 -4.70 -10.07
N PRO A 30 13.55 -6.01 -10.13
CA PRO A 30 13.38 -6.82 -8.92
C PRO A 30 14.55 -6.63 -7.95
N ASN A 31 14.29 -6.66 -6.65
CA ASN A 31 15.28 -6.49 -5.58
C ASN A 31 15.99 -5.12 -5.53
N SER A 32 15.52 -4.11 -6.26
CA SER A 32 16.07 -2.74 -6.18
C SER A 32 15.71 -1.99 -4.87
N GLY A 33 14.73 -2.50 -4.11
CA GLY A 33 14.31 -1.92 -2.83
C GLY A 33 13.05 -1.04 -2.91
N LYS A 34 12.29 -1.06 -4.02
CA LYS A 34 11.01 -0.34 -4.15
C LYS A 34 10.04 -0.65 -3.00
N SER A 35 9.80 -1.94 -2.75
CA SER A 35 8.94 -2.39 -1.65
C SER A 35 9.48 -1.94 -0.29
N ASN A 36 10.81 -1.88 -0.10
CA ASN A 36 11.40 -1.43 1.16
C ASN A 36 11.12 0.06 1.42
N ILE A 37 11.00 0.89 0.38
CA ILE A 37 10.58 2.30 0.52
C ILE A 37 9.11 2.37 0.97
N ILE A 38 8.22 1.61 0.34
CA ILE A 38 6.80 1.55 0.71
C ILE A 38 6.62 0.98 2.12
N GLU A 39 7.31 -0.12 2.45
CA GLU A 39 7.28 -0.72 3.79
C GLU A 39 7.82 0.24 4.86
N ALA A 40 8.91 0.98 4.60
CA ALA A 40 9.42 1.96 5.56
C ALA A 40 8.37 3.03 5.86
N LEU A 41 7.74 3.60 4.82
CA LEU A 41 6.67 4.58 5.01
C LEU A 41 5.44 3.98 5.71
N SER A 42 5.16 2.69 5.51
CA SER A 42 4.05 2.00 6.17
C SER A 42 4.23 1.84 7.68
N LEU A 43 5.45 2.09 8.24
CA LEU A 43 5.62 2.26 9.69
C LEU A 43 4.71 3.36 10.25
N GLN A 44 4.34 4.35 9.45
CA GLN A 44 3.38 5.40 9.83
C GLN A 44 1.91 5.00 9.59
N SER A 45 1.62 3.83 9.02
CA SER A 45 0.26 3.42 8.71
C SER A 45 -0.55 3.08 9.96
N GLN A 46 -1.86 3.20 9.85
CA GLN A 46 -2.78 2.62 10.83
C GLN A 46 -2.57 1.10 10.91
N ASN A 47 -2.83 0.52 12.09
CA ASN A 47 -2.71 -0.92 12.35
C ASN A 47 -1.32 -1.51 12.10
N THR A 48 -0.27 -0.68 11.98
CA THR A 48 1.13 -1.14 11.97
C THR A 48 1.46 -1.91 13.25
N MET A 49 0.96 -1.40 14.37
CA MET A 49 1.08 -2.02 15.68
C MET A 49 -0.28 -2.52 16.18
N GLY A 50 -0.31 -3.80 16.49
CA GLY A 50 -1.37 -4.45 17.22
C GLY A 50 -0.79 -5.15 18.46
N LYS A 51 -1.09 -6.44 18.65
CA LYS A 51 -0.40 -7.28 19.64
C LYS A 51 1.07 -7.51 19.28
N GLU A 52 1.41 -7.34 18.01
CA GLU A 52 2.77 -7.38 17.48
C GLU A 52 2.91 -6.37 16.34
N LEU A 53 4.15 -6.00 15.98
CA LEU A 53 4.45 -5.32 14.72
C LEU A 53 4.07 -6.26 13.57
N ASN A 54 3.23 -5.80 12.68
CA ASN A 54 2.57 -6.66 11.68
C ASN A 54 3.59 -7.36 10.77
N LYS A 55 3.80 -8.66 10.98
CA LYS A 55 4.79 -9.48 10.24
C LYS A 55 4.46 -9.64 8.76
N GLU A 56 3.18 -9.59 8.40
CA GLU A 56 2.74 -9.67 7.01
C GLU A 56 3.11 -8.39 6.26
N MET A 57 2.99 -7.21 6.90
CA MET A 57 3.39 -5.94 6.30
C MET A 57 4.91 -5.79 6.16
N PHE A 58 5.70 -6.27 7.13
CA PHE A 58 7.13 -5.97 7.21
C PHE A 58 8.07 -7.13 6.90
N ARG A 59 7.56 -8.32 6.66
CA ARG A 59 8.33 -9.51 6.24
C ARG A 59 9.63 -9.70 7.03
N TYR A 60 9.54 -9.89 8.34
CA TYR A 60 10.68 -10.12 9.23
C TYR A 60 10.51 -11.40 10.06
N LYS A 61 11.62 -11.97 10.50
CA LYS A 61 11.65 -13.05 11.49
C LYS A 61 11.90 -12.47 12.89
N THR A 62 12.84 -11.56 13.00
CA THR A 62 13.15 -10.77 14.20
C THR A 62 13.22 -9.30 13.83
N ILE A 63 12.97 -8.40 14.78
CA ILE A 63 13.00 -6.94 14.56
C ILE A 63 14.34 -6.48 13.98
N GLY A 64 15.45 -7.15 14.33
CA GLY A 64 16.77 -6.87 13.74
C GLY A 64 16.82 -6.97 12.22
N ASN A 65 15.94 -7.78 11.59
CA ASN A 65 15.86 -7.88 10.12
C ASN A 65 15.36 -6.60 9.44
N LEU A 66 14.74 -5.70 10.19
CA LEU A 66 14.27 -4.42 9.67
C LEU A 66 15.38 -3.38 9.54
N PHE A 67 16.50 -3.59 10.23
CA PHE A 67 17.63 -2.66 10.24
C PHE A 67 18.60 -2.96 9.09
N TYR A 68 19.11 -1.90 8.46
CA TYR A 68 20.11 -2.01 7.42
C TYR A 68 21.35 -2.74 7.96
N ASP A 69 21.79 -3.80 7.27
CA ASP A 69 22.90 -4.68 7.69
C ASP A 69 22.80 -5.16 9.15
N PHE A 70 21.57 -5.32 9.68
CA PHE A 70 21.28 -5.67 11.07
C PHE A 70 21.88 -4.70 12.10
N ASN A 71 22.20 -3.48 11.72
CA ASN A 71 22.77 -2.46 12.59
C ASN A 71 21.72 -1.85 13.54
N ILE A 72 21.41 -2.55 14.61
CA ILE A 72 20.45 -2.09 15.64
C ILE A 72 20.97 -0.93 16.51
N ASN A 73 22.27 -0.58 16.42
CA ASN A 73 22.85 0.53 17.18
C ASN A 73 22.44 1.90 16.61
N THR A 74 22.02 1.94 15.35
CA THR A 74 21.48 3.14 14.70
C THR A 74 19.98 2.97 14.59
N PRO A 75 19.13 3.95 14.98
CA PRO A 75 17.69 3.84 14.86
C PRO A 75 17.24 3.78 13.40
N ILE A 76 16.11 3.12 13.15
CA ILE A 76 15.32 3.33 11.95
C ILE A 76 14.57 4.66 12.14
N GLU A 77 14.66 5.53 11.15
CA GLU A 77 13.94 6.81 11.14
C GLU A 77 13.16 6.95 9.82
N VAL A 78 11.86 7.27 9.92
CA VAL A 78 11.02 7.63 8.78
C VAL A 78 10.39 8.98 9.05
N ASN A 79 10.82 9.99 8.30
CA ASN A 79 10.39 11.38 8.51
C ASN A 79 9.65 11.89 7.26
N THR A 80 8.43 12.39 7.47
CA THR A 80 7.55 12.97 6.44
C THR A 80 7.36 14.48 6.61
N GLY A 81 8.13 15.10 7.50
CA GLY A 81 8.02 16.50 7.87
C GLY A 81 6.96 16.75 8.95
N GLU A 82 5.81 16.11 8.87
CA GLU A 82 4.73 16.20 9.87
C GLU A 82 4.93 15.18 11.01
N ILE A 83 5.41 13.98 10.67
CA ILE A 83 5.59 12.85 11.60
C ILE A 83 7.01 12.31 11.43
N CYS A 84 7.69 12.07 12.55
CA CYS A 84 8.96 11.38 12.60
C CYS A 84 8.80 10.06 13.36
N THR A 85 8.71 8.95 12.64
CA THR A 85 8.61 7.61 13.22
C THR A 85 10.01 7.05 13.49
N VAL A 86 10.21 6.50 14.66
CA VAL A 86 11.50 5.95 15.10
C VAL A 86 11.30 4.56 15.69
N LEU A 87 12.14 3.63 15.24
CA LEU A 87 12.30 2.33 15.88
C LEU A 87 13.76 2.19 16.33
N LYS A 88 13.99 2.08 17.65
CA LYS A 88 15.34 2.01 18.21
C LYS A 88 15.49 0.89 19.24
N TYR A 89 16.68 0.34 19.34
CA TYR A 89 17.02 -0.63 20.35
C TYR A 89 17.38 0.03 21.68
N ALA A 90 16.73 -0.37 22.76
CA ALA A 90 16.97 0.09 24.12
C ALA A 90 17.86 -0.94 24.85
N VAL A 91 19.15 -0.71 24.86
CA VAL A 91 20.16 -1.65 25.37
C VAL A 91 19.90 -2.08 26.83
N ARG A 92 19.52 -1.12 27.71
CA ARG A 92 19.27 -1.39 29.13
C ARG A 92 18.06 -2.29 29.36
N GLU A 93 17.07 -2.20 28.49
CA GLU A 93 15.79 -2.91 28.61
C GLU A 93 15.77 -4.18 27.76
N ASN A 94 16.80 -4.38 26.92
CA ASN A 94 16.90 -5.50 25.98
C ASN A 94 15.66 -5.67 25.09
N GLN A 95 15.12 -4.56 24.59
CA GLN A 95 13.92 -4.51 23.73
C GLN A 95 13.98 -3.33 22.78
N PHE A 96 13.03 -3.25 21.84
CA PHE A 96 12.91 -2.14 20.92
C PHE A 96 11.82 -1.18 21.37
N HIS A 97 12.03 0.11 21.14
CA HIS A 97 11.05 1.16 21.33
C HIS A 97 10.59 1.66 19.97
N TYR A 98 9.30 1.58 19.73
CA TYR A 98 8.67 2.11 18.53
C TYR A 98 7.89 3.37 18.87
N PHE A 99 8.27 4.48 18.25
CA PHE A 99 7.62 5.78 18.32
C PHE A 99 6.91 6.05 17.00
N LEU A 100 5.60 6.12 16.99
CA LEU A 100 4.85 6.55 15.81
C LEU A 100 5.20 7.99 15.43
N ASP A 101 5.33 8.85 16.46
CA ASP A 101 5.82 10.23 16.33
C ASP A 101 6.77 10.52 17.49
N ALA A 102 8.07 10.56 17.21
CA ALA A 102 9.11 10.76 18.21
C ALA A 102 8.96 12.10 18.97
N ASN A 103 8.28 13.09 18.40
CA ASN A 103 8.01 14.36 19.05
C ASN A 103 6.98 14.26 20.20
N LYS A 104 6.22 13.17 20.28
CA LYS A 104 5.15 12.97 21.28
C LYS A 104 5.58 12.13 22.48
N GLU A 105 6.82 11.68 22.54
CA GLU A 105 7.42 10.86 23.61
C GLU A 105 6.72 9.51 23.90
N LYS A 106 5.53 9.26 23.34
CA LYS A 106 4.81 7.99 23.49
C LYS A 106 5.43 6.92 22.61
N HIS A 107 5.70 5.76 23.19
CA HIS A 107 6.25 4.62 22.47
C HIS A 107 5.62 3.30 22.91
N GLU A 108 5.71 2.31 22.04
CA GLU A 108 5.45 0.91 22.35
C GLU A 108 6.77 0.17 22.55
N ASN A 109 6.79 -0.69 23.55
CA ASN A 109 7.90 -1.61 23.78
C ASN A 109 7.67 -2.87 22.96
N ILE A 110 8.66 -3.25 22.17
CA ILE A 110 8.58 -4.38 21.25
C ILE A 110 9.69 -5.39 21.57
N SER A 111 9.33 -6.66 21.72
CA SER A 111 10.30 -7.74 21.89
C SER A 111 11.11 -7.97 20.60
N HIS A 112 12.17 -8.78 20.68
CA HIS A 112 12.96 -9.18 19.52
C HIS A 112 12.14 -9.91 18.44
N GLU A 113 11.07 -10.62 18.80
CA GLU A 113 10.13 -11.30 17.91
C GLU A 113 9.03 -10.38 17.36
N GLY A 114 8.96 -9.14 17.86
CA GLY A 114 7.98 -8.15 17.40
C GLY A 114 6.73 -8.01 18.28
N ASN A 115 6.63 -8.72 19.40
CA ASN A 115 5.46 -8.64 20.28
C ASN A 115 5.44 -7.29 21.03
N ALA A 116 4.28 -6.61 21.01
CA ALA A 116 4.07 -5.35 21.72
C ALA A 116 3.68 -5.59 23.19
N SER A 117 4.20 -4.77 24.09
CA SER A 117 3.88 -4.85 25.53
C SER A 117 2.49 -4.25 25.83
N GLN A 118 2.08 -3.22 25.10
CA GLN A 118 0.78 -2.57 25.22
C GLN A 118 0.29 -2.20 23.81
N SER A 119 -0.97 -2.46 23.49
CA SER A 119 -1.53 -2.13 22.18
C SER A 119 -2.45 -0.91 22.26
N GLY A 120 -2.38 -0.03 21.24
CA GLY A 120 -3.36 1.04 21.04
C GLY A 120 -3.02 2.41 21.63
N LEU A 121 -1.81 2.64 22.13
CA LEU A 121 -1.44 3.91 22.77
C LEU A 121 -0.97 5.02 21.80
N LEU A 122 -0.61 4.67 20.58
CA LEU A 122 0.16 5.58 19.70
C LEU A 122 -0.68 6.53 18.85
N GLY A 123 -2.00 6.39 18.87
CA GLY A 123 -2.89 7.24 18.07
C GLY A 123 -3.06 6.76 16.63
N SER A 124 -3.73 7.58 15.82
CA SER A 124 -4.00 7.30 14.41
C SER A 124 -3.29 8.28 13.49
N THR A 125 -2.94 7.83 12.31
CA THR A 125 -2.42 8.65 11.22
C THR A 125 -3.38 8.62 10.03
N ASN A 126 -3.11 9.43 9.04
CA ASN A 126 -3.79 9.40 7.74
C ASN A 126 -3.00 8.63 6.67
N VAL A 127 -1.97 7.88 7.09
CA VAL A 127 -1.20 6.99 6.21
C VAL A 127 -1.83 5.62 6.23
N HIS A 128 -2.19 5.11 5.07
CA HIS A 128 -2.89 3.83 4.91
C HIS A 128 -2.16 2.95 3.91
N PHE A 129 -1.56 1.86 4.40
CA PHE A 129 -0.96 0.84 3.55
C PHE A 129 -2.00 -0.21 3.18
N TYR A 130 -2.14 -0.49 1.88
CA TYR A 130 -3.07 -1.49 1.36
C TYR A 130 -2.31 -2.54 0.55
N GLU A 131 -2.48 -3.78 0.96
CA GLU A 131 -1.96 -4.96 0.28
C GLU A 131 -3.11 -5.95 0.08
N TYR A 132 -3.34 -6.35 -1.17
CA TYR A 132 -4.38 -7.30 -1.45
C TYR A 132 -4.03 -8.68 -0.89
N LYS A 133 -4.95 -9.23 -0.11
CA LYS A 133 -4.93 -10.61 0.39
C LYS A 133 -6.26 -11.29 0.10
N ARG A 134 -6.21 -12.53 -0.37
CA ARG A 134 -7.43 -13.32 -0.56
C ARG A 134 -7.98 -13.72 0.80
N LEU A 135 -9.04 -13.07 1.22
CA LEU A 135 -9.74 -13.35 2.47
C LEU A 135 -10.88 -14.35 2.24
N ARG A 136 -11.03 -15.31 3.13
CA ARG A 136 -12.16 -16.25 3.15
C ARG A 136 -13.34 -15.75 3.97
N SER A 137 -13.07 -14.92 4.97
CA SER A 137 -14.06 -14.29 5.84
C SER A 137 -13.65 -12.86 6.12
N PHE A 138 -14.62 -12.02 6.48
CA PHE A 138 -14.46 -10.61 6.76
C PHE A 138 -14.84 -10.29 8.20
N GLN A 139 -14.30 -9.21 8.74
CA GLN A 139 -14.63 -8.73 10.07
C GLN A 139 -15.88 -7.86 10.04
N ASN A 140 -16.72 -8.00 11.06
CA ASN A 140 -17.89 -7.15 11.25
C ASN A 140 -17.47 -5.82 11.93
N SER A 141 -16.76 -4.97 11.17
CA SER A 141 -16.24 -3.68 11.62
C SER A 141 -16.75 -2.55 10.76
N TYR A 142 -17.45 -1.60 11.36
CA TYR A 142 -18.00 -0.42 10.68
C TYR A 142 -17.02 0.75 10.78
N MET A 143 -16.14 0.86 9.78
CA MET A 143 -15.19 1.96 9.61
C MET A 143 -15.60 2.81 8.40
N PRO A 144 -15.29 4.12 8.39
CA PRO A 144 -15.63 5.01 7.27
C PRO A 144 -14.82 4.71 6.00
N HIS A 145 -13.73 3.99 6.11
CA HIS A 145 -12.83 3.59 5.03
C HIS A 145 -12.54 2.08 5.07
N LEU A 146 -11.97 1.59 3.98
CA LEU A 146 -11.49 0.21 3.92
C LEU A 146 -10.45 -0.03 5.01
N SER A 147 -10.60 -1.10 5.79
CA SER A 147 -9.65 -1.42 6.86
C SER A 147 -8.28 -1.76 6.31
N VAL A 148 -7.25 -1.21 6.90
CA VAL A 148 -5.85 -1.46 6.55
C VAL A 148 -5.34 -2.69 7.31
N PRO A 149 -4.44 -3.49 6.74
CA PRO A 149 -3.95 -3.40 5.36
C PRO A 149 -4.78 -4.21 4.36
N PHE A 150 -5.61 -5.16 4.77
CA PHE A 150 -6.15 -6.23 3.92
C PHE A 150 -7.64 -6.08 3.55
N GLY A 151 -8.30 -5.01 3.98
CA GLY A 151 -9.71 -4.76 3.65
C GLY A 151 -10.70 -5.71 4.31
N GLU A 152 -10.43 -6.11 5.54
CA GLU A 152 -11.22 -7.11 6.28
C GLU A 152 -12.67 -6.69 6.54
N ASN A 153 -13.02 -5.41 6.31
CA ASN A 153 -14.36 -4.85 6.51
C ASN A 153 -15.15 -4.62 5.20
N ILE A 154 -14.76 -5.19 4.06
CA ILE A 154 -15.45 -4.93 2.77
C ILE A 154 -16.98 -5.04 2.88
N PRO A 155 -17.61 -6.11 3.43
CA PRO A 155 -19.06 -6.22 3.47
C PRO A 155 -19.73 -5.09 4.26
N THR A 156 -19.20 -4.74 5.43
CA THR A 156 -19.77 -3.67 6.29
C THR A 156 -19.52 -2.29 5.72
N LEU A 157 -18.39 -2.06 5.04
CA LEU A 157 -18.11 -0.83 4.29
C LEU A 157 -19.16 -0.64 3.16
N LEU A 158 -19.48 -1.69 2.42
CA LEU A 158 -20.49 -1.64 1.36
C LEU A 158 -21.91 -1.43 1.91
N LEU A 159 -22.22 -1.97 3.10
CA LEU A 159 -23.51 -1.73 3.75
C LEU A 159 -23.66 -0.30 4.24
N SER A 160 -22.60 0.29 4.76
CA SER A 160 -22.61 1.67 5.27
C SER A 160 -22.44 2.74 4.19
N ASN A 161 -22.06 2.35 2.96
CA ASN A 161 -21.83 3.27 1.85
C ASN A 161 -22.62 2.85 0.60
N PRO A 162 -23.81 3.45 0.35
CA PRO A 162 -24.68 3.08 -0.77
C PRO A 162 -24.03 3.24 -2.14
N ASP A 163 -23.18 4.26 -2.32
CA ASP A 163 -22.51 4.52 -3.61
C ASP A 163 -21.49 3.43 -3.94
N LEU A 164 -20.67 3.03 -2.95
CA LEU A 164 -19.73 1.93 -3.11
C LEU A 164 -20.45 0.61 -3.34
N LYS A 165 -21.53 0.35 -2.60
CA LYS A 165 -22.37 -0.83 -2.81
C LYS A 165 -22.97 -0.87 -4.22
N LYS A 166 -23.49 0.26 -4.69
CA LYS A 166 -24.04 0.39 -6.04
C LYS A 166 -22.98 0.09 -7.08
N TRP A 167 -21.79 0.69 -6.98
CA TRP A 167 -20.69 0.45 -7.90
C TRP A 167 -20.27 -1.02 -7.96
N VAL A 168 -20.07 -1.71 -6.82
CA VAL A 168 -19.74 -3.15 -6.79
C VAL A 168 -20.86 -4.00 -7.37
N SER A 169 -22.13 -3.64 -7.08
CA SER A 169 -23.31 -4.34 -7.63
C SER A 169 -23.40 -4.21 -9.15
N GLU A 170 -23.09 -3.03 -9.70
CA GLU A 170 -23.06 -2.78 -11.16
C GLU A 170 -21.92 -3.56 -11.82
N LEU A 171 -20.74 -3.60 -11.17
CA LEU A 171 -19.62 -4.41 -11.63
C LEU A 171 -19.99 -5.90 -11.71
N PHE A 172 -20.63 -6.47 -10.68
CA PHE A 172 -21.06 -7.87 -10.73
C PHE A 172 -22.14 -8.11 -11.78
N ARG A 173 -23.06 -7.16 -11.93
CA ARG A 173 -24.13 -7.24 -12.93
C ARG A 173 -23.60 -7.25 -14.37
N SER A 174 -22.48 -6.56 -14.66
CA SER A 174 -21.84 -6.60 -15.98
C SER A 174 -21.33 -7.99 -16.37
N PHE A 175 -21.14 -8.89 -15.39
CA PHE A 175 -20.80 -10.30 -15.59
C PHE A 175 -21.99 -11.25 -15.42
N GLY A 176 -23.23 -10.71 -15.30
CA GLY A 176 -24.44 -11.53 -15.13
C GLY A 176 -24.70 -12.01 -13.70
N TYR A 177 -24.04 -11.42 -12.70
CA TYR A 177 -24.19 -11.81 -11.30
C TYR A 177 -24.85 -10.71 -10.46
N LYS A 178 -25.37 -11.10 -9.29
CA LYS A 178 -25.88 -10.19 -8.26
C LYS A 178 -24.94 -10.24 -7.05
N LEU A 179 -24.73 -9.11 -6.39
CA LEU A 179 -23.98 -9.04 -5.14
C LEU A 179 -24.86 -9.54 -3.97
N MET A 180 -24.33 -10.45 -3.17
CA MET A 180 -24.91 -10.86 -1.89
C MET A 180 -23.93 -10.53 -0.76
N LEU A 181 -24.43 -9.84 0.27
CA LEU A 181 -23.68 -9.51 1.48
C LEU A 181 -24.28 -10.23 2.66
N LYS A 182 -23.46 -10.96 3.42
CA LYS A 182 -23.82 -11.69 4.63
C LYS A 182 -22.97 -11.17 5.80
N PRO A 183 -23.29 -9.98 6.34
CA PRO A 183 -22.41 -9.33 7.32
C PRO A 183 -22.33 -10.09 8.65
N VAL A 184 -23.38 -10.80 9.05
CA VAL A 184 -23.39 -11.60 10.29
C VAL A 184 -22.42 -12.76 10.19
N GLU A 185 -22.38 -13.40 9.04
CA GLU A 185 -21.47 -14.52 8.73
C GLU A 185 -20.04 -14.03 8.36
N GLY A 186 -19.88 -12.72 8.16
CA GLY A 186 -18.61 -12.17 7.67
C GLY A 186 -18.29 -12.63 6.24
N GLU A 187 -19.29 -12.72 5.37
CA GLU A 187 -19.17 -13.24 4.02
C GLU A 187 -19.70 -12.26 2.96
N MET A 188 -19.14 -12.39 1.76
CA MET A 188 -19.59 -11.75 0.55
C MET A 188 -19.54 -12.76 -0.60
N SER A 189 -20.55 -12.73 -1.46
CA SER A 189 -20.65 -13.67 -2.58
C SER A 189 -21.29 -13.03 -3.82
N MET A 190 -21.10 -13.69 -4.95
CA MET A 190 -21.85 -13.46 -6.18
C MET A 190 -22.92 -14.52 -6.31
N THR A 191 -24.09 -14.15 -6.78
CA THR A 191 -25.18 -15.10 -7.07
C THR A 191 -25.65 -14.94 -8.51
N LYS A 192 -26.08 -16.05 -9.11
CA LYS A 192 -26.82 -16.08 -10.37
C LYS A 192 -28.03 -16.99 -10.23
N GLU A 193 -29.04 -16.69 -11.01
CA GLU A 193 -30.26 -17.47 -11.10
C GLU A 193 -30.31 -18.18 -12.48
N VAL A 194 -30.50 -19.48 -12.45
CA VAL A 194 -30.60 -20.34 -13.65
C VAL A 194 -31.75 -21.32 -13.40
N ASP A 195 -32.73 -21.37 -14.29
CA ASP A 195 -33.88 -22.29 -14.21
C ASP A 195 -34.58 -22.28 -12.82
N GLU A 196 -34.81 -21.08 -12.27
CA GLU A 196 -35.42 -20.83 -10.95
C GLU A 196 -34.55 -21.28 -9.75
N GLU A 197 -33.33 -21.79 -9.99
CA GLU A 197 -32.36 -22.14 -8.96
C GLU A 197 -31.34 -21.01 -8.74
N LEU A 198 -31.03 -20.74 -7.46
CA LEU A 198 -30.06 -19.72 -7.08
C LEU A 198 -28.70 -20.37 -6.77
N TYR A 199 -27.70 -20.03 -7.58
CA TYR A 199 -26.32 -20.46 -7.37
C TYR A 199 -25.50 -19.37 -6.69
N GLU A 200 -24.78 -19.74 -5.65
CA GLU A 200 -23.91 -18.83 -4.88
C GLU A 200 -22.44 -19.16 -5.08
N TYR A 201 -21.63 -18.16 -5.36
CA TYR A 201 -20.17 -18.24 -5.50
C TYR A 201 -19.53 -17.35 -4.44
N PRO A 202 -18.84 -17.94 -3.43
CA PRO A 202 -18.12 -17.15 -2.42
C PRO A 202 -17.10 -16.19 -3.05
N PHE A 203 -16.94 -15.01 -2.49
CA PHE A 203 -16.06 -13.96 -3.04
C PHE A 203 -14.63 -14.44 -3.26
N PHE A 204 -14.08 -15.25 -2.34
CA PHE A 204 -12.72 -15.80 -2.46
C PHE A 204 -12.53 -16.76 -3.64
N SER A 205 -13.62 -17.28 -4.23
CA SER A 205 -13.59 -18.22 -5.37
C SER A 205 -13.67 -17.52 -6.73
N ILE A 206 -13.99 -16.25 -6.79
CA ILE A 206 -14.06 -15.50 -8.05
C ILE A 206 -12.66 -15.11 -8.56
N SER A 207 -12.58 -14.60 -9.79
CA SER A 207 -11.33 -14.13 -10.40
C SER A 207 -10.55 -13.21 -9.48
N GLU A 208 -9.26 -13.48 -9.29
CA GLU A 208 -8.37 -12.62 -8.49
C GLU A 208 -8.28 -11.21 -9.04
N THR A 209 -8.24 -11.05 -10.36
CA THR A 209 -8.31 -9.73 -11.01
C THR A 209 -9.51 -8.91 -10.52
N LEU A 210 -10.68 -9.54 -10.41
CA LEU A 210 -11.90 -8.85 -9.99
C LEU A 210 -11.86 -8.52 -8.49
N GLN A 211 -11.33 -9.43 -7.68
CA GLN A 211 -11.14 -9.19 -6.25
C GLN A 211 -10.18 -8.01 -6.00
N ARG A 212 -9.04 -7.95 -6.73
CA ARG A 212 -8.06 -6.85 -6.65
C ARG A 212 -8.65 -5.53 -7.13
N LEU A 213 -9.39 -5.54 -8.25
CA LEU A 213 -10.07 -4.35 -8.75
C LEU A 213 -11.02 -3.77 -7.70
N ILE A 214 -11.84 -4.63 -7.07
CA ILE A 214 -12.74 -4.20 -6.00
C ILE A 214 -11.95 -3.65 -4.81
N PHE A 215 -10.96 -4.38 -4.34
CA PHE A 215 -10.13 -4.01 -3.19
C PHE A 215 -9.48 -2.63 -3.36
N TYR A 216 -8.69 -2.42 -4.43
CA TYR A 216 -8.01 -1.14 -4.66
C TYR A 216 -8.96 0.00 -4.97
N SER A 217 -10.06 -0.26 -5.70
CA SER A 217 -11.08 0.75 -5.94
C SER A 217 -11.77 1.19 -4.64
N LEU A 218 -12.07 0.26 -3.73
CA LEU A 218 -12.62 0.58 -2.43
C LEU A 218 -11.59 1.33 -1.57
N ALA A 219 -10.31 0.94 -1.59
CA ALA A 219 -9.25 1.66 -0.91
C ALA A 219 -9.18 3.12 -1.37
N ILE A 220 -9.21 3.38 -2.68
CA ILE A 220 -9.17 4.73 -3.23
C ILE A 220 -10.44 5.52 -2.87
N LYS A 221 -11.62 4.95 -3.14
CA LYS A 221 -12.90 5.67 -3.04
C LYS A 221 -13.37 5.92 -1.60
N SER A 222 -13.00 5.05 -0.64
CA SER A 222 -13.41 5.20 0.76
C SER A 222 -12.51 6.13 1.57
N ASN A 223 -11.30 6.39 1.10
CA ASN A 223 -10.35 7.29 1.75
C ASN A 223 -10.49 8.72 1.22
N LYS A 224 -10.29 9.70 2.10
CA LYS A 224 -10.24 11.13 1.77
C LYS A 224 -9.16 11.83 2.56
N LYS A 225 -8.36 12.66 1.90
CA LYS A 225 -7.24 13.42 2.50
C LYS A 225 -6.23 12.49 3.19
N SER A 226 -6.04 11.29 2.64
CA SER A 226 -5.15 10.25 3.15
C SER A 226 -3.94 10.08 2.26
N VAL A 227 -2.90 9.49 2.81
CA VAL A 227 -1.71 9.00 2.09
C VAL A 227 -1.89 7.51 1.87
N LEU A 228 -2.05 7.10 0.62
CA LEU A 228 -2.30 5.70 0.25
C LEU A 228 -1.02 5.06 -0.28
N LEU A 229 -0.64 3.94 0.31
CA LEU A 229 0.57 3.20 -0.04
C LEU A 229 0.16 1.89 -0.71
N PHE A 230 0.64 1.66 -1.94
CA PHE A 230 0.38 0.46 -2.73
C PHE A 230 1.70 -0.16 -3.20
N ASP A 231 1.95 -1.41 -2.84
CA ASP A 231 3.08 -2.18 -3.35
C ASP A 231 2.59 -3.12 -4.46
N GLU A 232 3.00 -2.85 -5.70
CA GLU A 232 2.63 -3.59 -6.92
C GLU A 232 1.13 -3.91 -7.02
N PRO A 233 0.24 -2.90 -6.98
CA PRO A 233 -1.21 -3.13 -6.95
C PRO A 233 -1.74 -3.88 -8.17
N GLU A 234 -1.02 -3.82 -9.28
CA GLU A 234 -1.33 -4.45 -10.56
C GLU A 234 -0.99 -5.94 -10.64
N SER A 235 -0.30 -6.50 -9.65
CA SER A 235 0.10 -7.91 -9.66
C SER A 235 -1.08 -8.84 -9.93
N ASN A 236 -0.90 -9.83 -10.82
CA ASN A 236 -1.93 -10.80 -11.24
C ASN A 236 -3.22 -10.18 -11.81
N MET A 237 -3.14 -8.95 -12.34
CA MET A 237 -4.29 -8.30 -13.00
C MET A 237 -4.19 -8.33 -14.52
N PHE A 238 -5.35 -8.44 -15.17
CA PHE A 238 -5.43 -8.29 -16.62
C PHE A 238 -5.21 -6.82 -17.03
N PRO A 239 -4.46 -6.51 -18.12
CA PRO A 239 -4.05 -5.15 -18.50
C PRO A 239 -5.16 -4.10 -18.54
N PHE A 240 -6.36 -4.48 -19.00
CA PHE A 240 -7.51 -3.59 -19.03
C PHE A 240 -7.86 -3.03 -17.62
N TYR A 241 -7.83 -3.89 -16.59
CA TYR A 241 -8.15 -3.49 -15.22
C TYR A 241 -7.00 -2.77 -14.50
N ILE A 242 -5.75 -2.99 -14.96
CA ILE A 242 -4.60 -2.19 -14.52
C ILE A 242 -4.81 -0.72 -14.92
N LYS A 243 -5.24 -0.50 -16.16
CA LYS A 243 -5.58 0.84 -16.65
C LYS A 243 -6.72 1.47 -15.84
N ASP A 244 -7.78 0.72 -15.53
CA ASP A 244 -8.91 1.21 -14.72
C ASP A 244 -8.44 1.67 -13.31
N ILE A 245 -7.56 0.92 -12.65
CA ILE A 245 -6.99 1.33 -11.35
C ILE A 245 -6.12 2.59 -11.51
N ALA A 246 -5.27 2.65 -12.53
CA ALA A 246 -4.44 3.82 -12.79
C ALA A 246 -5.29 5.08 -13.03
N GLU A 247 -6.37 4.97 -13.78
CA GLU A 247 -7.33 6.06 -14.00
C GLU A 247 -7.96 6.54 -12.69
N ARG A 248 -8.41 5.61 -11.81
CA ARG A 248 -8.97 5.96 -10.49
C ARG A 248 -7.97 6.69 -9.61
N ILE A 249 -6.71 6.30 -9.63
CA ILE A 249 -5.63 6.96 -8.89
C ILE A 249 -5.44 8.39 -9.41
N THR A 250 -5.38 8.58 -10.72
CA THR A 250 -5.15 9.91 -11.32
C THR A 250 -6.34 10.84 -11.21
N GLU A 251 -7.56 10.31 -11.23
CA GLU A 251 -8.81 11.06 -11.06
C GLU A 251 -9.08 11.48 -9.61
N ASP A 252 -8.53 10.77 -8.63
CA ASP A 252 -8.69 11.15 -7.23
C ASP A 252 -8.11 12.55 -6.97
N LYS A 253 -8.88 13.39 -6.29
CA LYS A 253 -8.51 14.80 -6.01
C LYS A 253 -8.06 15.03 -4.57
N THR A 254 -8.23 14.05 -3.71
CA THR A 254 -8.12 14.24 -2.26
C THR A 254 -6.93 13.52 -1.62
N ASN A 255 -6.57 12.36 -2.15
CA ASN A 255 -5.53 11.52 -1.59
C ASN A 255 -4.15 11.78 -2.24
N GLN A 256 -3.11 11.40 -1.52
CA GLN A 256 -1.74 11.32 -2.02
C GLN A 256 -1.36 9.85 -2.14
N PHE A 257 -0.60 9.50 -3.18
CA PHE A 257 -0.27 8.12 -3.49
C PHE A 257 1.24 7.89 -3.50
N PHE A 258 1.67 6.76 -2.94
CA PHE A 258 3.00 6.18 -3.08
C PHE A 258 2.84 4.77 -3.61
N ILE A 259 3.38 4.52 -4.79
CA ILE A 259 3.14 3.27 -5.55
C ILE A 259 4.47 2.71 -6.02
N SER A 260 4.75 1.44 -5.72
CA SER A 260 5.79 0.70 -6.40
C SER A 260 5.18 -0.04 -7.60
N THR A 261 5.88 -0.10 -8.70
CA THR A 261 5.47 -0.89 -9.87
C THR A 261 6.66 -1.32 -10.72
N HIS A 262 6.54 -2.47 -11.35
CA HIS A 262 7.41 -2.92 -12.42
C HIS A 262 6.61 -3.19 -13.72
N ASN A 263 5.36 -2.73 -13.78
CA ASN A 263 4.43 -2.99 -14.88
C ASN A 263 4.35 -1.77 -15.83
N PRO A 264 4.69 -1.94 -17.13
CA PRO A 264 4.66 -0.85 -18.10
C PRO A 264 3.24 -0.30 -18.35
N TYR A 265 2.20 -1.13 -18.24
CA TYR A 265 0.80 -0.69 -18.41
C TYR A 265 0.36 0.21 -17.28
N MET A 266 0.75 -0.12 -16.02
CA MET A 266 0.47 0.73 -14.86
C MET A 266 1.16 2.08 -15.03
N LEU A 267 2.49 2.07 -15.22
CA LEU A 267 3.27 3.30 -15.35
C LEU A 267 2.80 4.15 -16.53
N GLY A 268 2.61 3.54 -17.72
CA GLY A 268 2.15 4.24 -18.91
C GLY A 268 0.80 4.92 -18.70
N SER A 269 -0.16 4.22 -18.08
CA SER A 269 -1.49 4.78 -17.78
C SER A 269 -1.43 5.91 -16.74
N LEU A 270 -0.59 5.78 -15.72
CA LEU A 270 -0.39 6.85 -14.74
C LEU A 270 0.23 8.09 -15.37
N LEU A 271 1.24 7.94 -16.25
CA LEU A 271 1.90 9.05 -16.93
C LEU A 271 0.99 9.75 -17.96
N GLU A 272 0.20 8.96 -18.70
CA GLU A 272 -0.74 9.49 -19.73
C GLU A 272 -1.84 10.36 -19.11
N LYS A 273 -2.34 9.95 -17.94
CA LYS A 273 -3.52 10.57 -17.30
C LYS A 273 -3.18 11.60 -16.23
N SER A 274 -1.96 11.59 -15.69
CA SER A 274 -1.57 12.53 -14.63
C SER A 274 -1.17 13.89 -15.19
N ASN A 275 -1.44 14.94 -14.41
CA ASN A 275 -0.79 16.22 -14.63
C ASN A 275 0.71 16.10 -14.31
N LYS A 276 1.57 16.55 -15.21
CA LYS A 276 3.04 16.51 -15.06
C LYS A 276 3.55 17.15 -13.75
N ASN A 277 2.83 18.12 -13.21
CA ASN A 277 3.19 18.76 -11.95
C ASN A 277 2.82 17.92 -10.72
N ASP A 278 1.88 16.98 -10.85
CA ASP A 278 1.33 16.20 -9.75
C ASP A 278 1.99 14.83 -9.59
N ILE A 279 2.82 14.41 -10.56
CA ILE A 279 3.51 13.11 -10.54
C ILE A 279 5.03 13.26 -10.37
N ALA A 280 5.61 12.43 -9.52
CA ALA A 280 7.03 12.18 -9.39
C ALA A 280 7.32 10.70 -9.69
N VAL A 281 8.23 10.42 -10.61
CA VAL A 281 8.68 9.07 -10.94
C VAL A 281 10.12 8.91 -10.52
N TYR A 282 10.40 7.87 -9.73
CA TYR A 282 11.73 7.55 -9.23
C TYR A 282 12.20 6.23 -9.83
N ILE A 283 13.39 6.24 -10.46
CA ILE A 283 14.11 5.02 -10.81
C ILE A 283 14.86 4.57 -9.57
N VAL A 284 14.51 3.37 -9.09
CA VAL A 284 15.09 2.75 -7.89
C VAL A 284 16.09 1.70 -8.33
N LYS A 285 17.32 1.82 -7.85
CA LYS A 285 18.44 0.90 -8.17
C LYS A 285 19.12 0.46 -6.87
N MET A 286 19.79 -0.69 -6.93
CA MET A 286 20.69 -1.14 -5.87
C MET A 286 22.11 -0.66 -6.23
N GLU A 287 22.67 0.27 -5.46
CA GLU A 287 24.04 0.76 -5.63
C GLU A 287 24.83 0.53 -4.34
N ASN A 288 25.97 -0.16 -4.41
CA ASN A 288 26.80 -0.47 -3.24
C ASN A 288 26.02 -1.09 -2.05
N TYR A 289 25.18 -2.08 -2.35
CA TYR A 289 24.30 -2.79 -1.39
C TYR A 289 23.26 -1.90 -0.69
N GLN A 290 22.96 -0.72 -1.21
CA GLN A 290 21.92 0.14 -0.69
C GLN A 290 20.93 0.58 -1.77
N THR A 291 19.68 0.77 -1.38
CA THR A 291 18.63 1.31 -2.26
C THR A 291 18.87 2.80 -2.51
N VAL A 292 18.93 3.19 -3.77
CA VAL A 292 19.00 4.57 -4.24
C VAL A 292 17.79 4.85 -5.12
N ALA A 293 17.16 6.02 -4.96
CA ALA A 293 16.06 6.47 -5.81
C ALA A 293 16.42 7.79 -6.49
N LYS A 294 16.39 7.83 -7.82
CA LYS A 294 16.69 9.01 -8.63
C LYS A 294 15.41 9.52 -9.28
N LEU A 295 15.08 10.79 -9.06
CA LEU A 295 13.92 11.44 -9.68
C LEU A 295 14.15 11.56 -11.19
N CYS A 296 13.20 11.06 -11.98
CA CYS A 296 13.19 11.24 -13.43
C CYS A 296 12.98 12.71 -13.80
N ASN A 297 13.81 13.21 -14.69
CA ASN A 297 13.61 14.50 -15.33
C ASN A 297 12.59 14.40 -16.47
N GLN A 298 12.18 15.54 -17.04
CA GLN A 298 11.15 15.62 -18.08
C GLN A 298 11.51 14.76 -19.32
N LYS A 299 12.77 14.77 -19.75
CA LYS A 299 13.24 14.01 -20.91
C LYS A 299 13.14 12.50 -20.65
N GLN A 300 13.55 12.05 -19.48
CA GLN A 300 13.42 10.64 -19.08
C GLN A 300 11.96 10.20 -19.02
N ILE A 301 11.05 11.04 -18.52
CA ILE A 301 9.60 10.73 -18.51
C ILE A 301 9.07 10.57 -19.96
N GLU A 302 9.46 11.45 -20.87
CA GLU A 302 9.07 11.35 -22.28
C GLU A 302 9.64 10.09 -22.96
N GLU A 303 10.85 9.70 -22.60
CA GLU A 303 11.49 8.46 -23.05
C GLU A 303 10.77 7.22 -22.48
N LEU A 304 10.44 7.23 -21.19
CA LEU A 304 9.62 6.18 -20.56
C LEU A 304 8.27 5.98 -21.28
N ILE A 305 7.60 7.07 -21.64
CA ILE A 305 6.32 7.00 -22.39
C ILE A 305 6.56 6.42 -23.79
N SER A 306 7.63 6.82 -24.48
CA SER A 306 7.93 6.38 -25.84
C SER A 306 8.30 4.90 -25.94
N LEU A 307 8.97 4.35 -24.93
CA LEU A 307 9.38 2.94 -24.86
C LEU A 307 8.18 1.98 -24.64
N GLY A 308 7.06 2.46 -24.11
CA GLY A 308 5.85 1.66 -23.90
C GLY A 308 6.13 0.36 -23.13
N SER A 309 5.77 -0.80 -23.71
CA SER A 309 6.00 -2.11 -23.08
C SER A 309 7.48 -2.51 -23.00
N GLY A 310 8.37 -1.90 -23.82
CA GLY A 310 9.83 -2.12 -23.78
C GLY A 310 10.55 -1.36 -22.67
N LEU A 311 9.85 -0.58 -21.87
CA LEU A 311 10.37 0.34 -20.88
C LEU A 311 11.31 -0.35 -19.87
N PHE A 312 10.90 -1.47 -19.30
CA PHE A 312 11.67 -2.16 -18.27
C PHE A 312 12.89 -2.93 -18.79
N PHE A 313 13.00 -3.14 -20.11
CA PHE A 313 14.22 -3.70 -20.72
C PHE A 313 15.34 -2.67 -20.89
N ASN A 314 15.06 -1.38 -20.73
CA ASN A 314 15.98 -0.28 -21.01
C ASN A 314 16.22 0.65 -19.82
N LEU A 315 15.78 0.29 -18.61
CA LEU A 315 15.91 1.13 -17.40
C LEU A 315 17.38 1.48 -17.06
N ASP A 316 18.34 0.62 -17.42
CA ASP A 316 19.76 0.86 -17.17
C ASP A 316 20.34 1.97 -18.03
N ASN A 317 19.69 2.32 -19.13
CA ASN A 317 20.10 3.37 -20.05
C ASN A 317 19.53 4.75 -19.68
N LEU A 318 18.65 4.81 -18.66
CA LEU A 318 18.03 6.01 -18.12
C LEU A 318 18.71 6.48 -16.83
#